data_81510a962dad84d629a5a3cddc8aeb5b
#
_entry.id   81510a962dad84d629a5a3cddc8aeb5b
#
_cell.length_a   1.000
_cell.length_b   1.000
_cell.length_c   1.000
_cell.angle_alpha   90.00
_cell.angle_beta   90.00
_cell.angle_gamma   90.00
#
_symmetry.space_group_name_H-M   'P 1'
#
loop_
_entity.id
_entity.type
_entity.pdbx_description
1 polymer ?
#
loop_
_entity_poly.entity_id
_entity_poly.type
_entity_poly.pdbx_seq_one_letter_code
_entity_poly.pdbx_strand_id
1 'polypeptide(L)'
;MRALRPISGVGLLIRATIVALTIATGWIHLTLGGLLFTLNGLGYLVAAVAMVVPLALAVRFRWFIRLGLIGYALAAIVGWYVIGPRYDVAYLAKAIEVALIVLLLIEVRAYDGSLIRRIRRPASGPARA
;
A
#
# COMPACT_ATOMS: atom_id res chain seq x y z
N MET A 1 -1.54 24.43 13.77
CA MET A 1 -2.39 23.54 12.94
C MET A 1 -1.93 23.66 11.50
N ARG A 2 -1.31 22.63 10.95
CA ARG A 2 -1.08 22.58 9.49
C ARG A 2 -2.43 22.28 8.84
N ALA A 3 -2.96 23.23 8.11
CA ALA A 3 -4.12 23.01 7.26
C ALA A 3 -3.85 21.79 6.38
N LEU A 4 -4.71 20.76 6.50
CA LEU A 4 -4.68 19.62 5.61
C LEU A 4 -4.88 20.16 4.19
N ARG A 5 -3.88 20.02 3.33
CA ARG A 5 -4.05 20.37 1.92
C ARG A 5 -5.23 19.58 1.38
N PRO A 6 -6.21 20.23 0.75
CA PRO A 6 -7.33 19.53 0.15
C PRO A 6 -6.77 18.50 -0.85
N ILE A 7 -7.29 17.28 -0.78
CA ILE A 7 -6.91 16.21 -1.71
C ILE A 7 -7.36 16.68 -3.09
N SER A 8 -6.43 16.76 -4.04
CA SER A 8 -6.76 17.06 -5.43
C SER A 8 -7.66 15.95 -6.02
N GLY A 9 -8.46 16.26 -7.04
CA GLY A 9 -9.28 15.27 -7.73
C GLY A 9 -8.46 14.08 -8.23
N VAL A 10 -7.24 14.34 -8.74
CA VAL A 10 -6.28 13.29 -9.15
C VAL A 10 -5.83 12.44 -7.96
N GLY A 11 -5.54 13.07 -6.82
CA GLY A 11 -5.17 12.34 -5.60
C GLY A 11 -6.28 11.42 -5.10
N LEU A 12 -7.53 11.87 -5.18
CA LEU A 12 -8.69 11.06 -4.84
C LEU A 12 -8.86 9.86 -5.80
N LEU A 13 -8.66 10.08 -7.10
CA LEU A 13 -8.72 9.03 -8.11
C LEU A 13 -7.64 7.98 -7.88
N ILE A 14 -6.41 8.38 -7.61
CA ILE A 14 -5.30 7.47 -7.29
C ILE A 14 -5.66 6.62 -6.06
N ARG A 15 -6.15 7.23 -5.01
CA ARG A 15 -6.55 6.50 -3.79
C ARG A 15 -7.70 5.54 -4.04
N ALA A 16 -8.73 5.95 -4.77
CA ALA A 16 -9.85 5.08 -5.13
C ALA A 16 -9.36 3.87 -5.95
N THR A 17 -8.43 4.09 -6.87
CA THR A 17 -7.83 3.01 -7.67
C THR A 17 -6.99 2.07 -6.81
N ILE A 18 -6.18 2.58 -5.88
CA ILE A 18 -5.42 1.78 -4.91
C ILE A 18 -6.36 0.87 -4.11
N VAL A 19 -7.43 1.43 -3.57
CA VAL A 19 -8.42 0.66 -2.78
C VAL A 19 -9.09 -0.40 -3.66
N ALA A 20 -9.50 -0.06 -4.87
CA ALA A 20 -10.14 -1.00 -5.80
C ALA A 20 -9.19 -2.16 -6.17
N LEU A 21 -7.93 -1.88 -6.47
CA LEU A 21 -6.92 -2.91 -6.77
C LEU A 21 -6.60 -3.77 -5.54
N THR A 22 -6.56 -3.19 -4.36
CA THR A 22 -6.35 -3.91 -3.10
C THR A 22 -7.50 -4.88 -2.81
N ILE A 23 -8.73 -4.45 -3.03
CA ILE A 23 -9.91 -5.32 -2.91
C ILE A 23 -9.88 -6.42 -3.98
N ALA A 24 -9.54 -6.08 -5.22
CA ALA A 24 -9.49 -7.04 -6.33
C ALA A 24 -8.47 -8.15 -6.07
N THR A 25 -7.24 -7.81 -5.67
CA THR A 25 -6.24 -8.84 -5.35
C THR A 25 -6.63 -9.63 -4.11
N GLY A 26 -7.20 -9.00 -3.10
CA GLY A 26 -7.71 -9.69 -1.91
C GLY A 26 -8.78 -10.71 -2.26
N TRP A 27 -9.74 -10.32 -3.09
CA TRP A 27 -10.80 -11.23 -3.57
C TRP A 27 -10.24 -12.41 -4.36
N ILE A 28 -9.32 -12.17 -5.30
CA ILE A 28 -8.68 -13.24 -6.06
C ILE A 28 -8.03 -14.25 -5.12
N HIS A 29 -7.28 -13.78 -4.12
CA HIS A 29 -6.63 -14.69 -3.15
C HIS A 29 -7.65 -15.52 -2.36
N LEU A 30 -8.79 -14.95 -1.98
CA LEU A 30 -9.85 -15.71 -1.31
C LEU A 30 -10.44 -16.81 -2.20
N THR A 31 -10.49 -16.61 -3.51
CA THR A 31 -11.04 -17.61 -4.46
C THR A 31 -10.07 -18.76 -4.76
N LEU A 32 -8.77 -18.59 -4.49
CA LEU A 32 -7.76 -19.62 -4.76
C LEU A 32 -7.81 -20.79 -3.78
N GLY A 33 -8.43 -20.62 -2.62
CA GLY A 33 -8.56 -21.65 -1.60
C GLY A 33 -7.26 -21.95 -0.85
N GLY A 34 -7.40 -22.57 0.32
CA GLY A 34 -6.28 -22.89 1.20
C GLY A 34 -5.95 -21.76 2.19
N LEU A 35 -5.38 -22.17 3.32
CA LEU A 35 -5.17 -21.25 4.45
C LEU A 35 -4.27 -20.06 4.09
N LEU A 36 -3.18 -20.30 3.37
CA LEU A 36 -2.22 -19.27 3.00
C LEU A 36 -2.88 -18.18 2.13
N PHE A 37 -3.63 -18.59 1.11
CA PHE A 37 -4.33 -17.66 0.22
C PHE A 37 -5.47 -16.93 0.94
N THR A 38 -6.19 -17.60 1.81
CA THR A 38 -7.24 -16.98 2.63
C THR A 38 -6.67 -15.90 3.54
N LEU A 39 -5.60 -16.18 4.26
CA LEU A 39 -4.93 -15.20 5.12
C LEU A 39 -4.37 -14.03 4.32
N ASN A 40 -3.79 -14.32 3.16
CA ASN A 40 -3.28 -13.28 2.27
C ASN A 40 -4.40 -12.38 1.74
N GLY A 41 -5.51 -12.96 1.31
CA GLY A 41 -6.69 -12.21 0.86
C GLY A 41 -7.30 -11.33 1.96
N LEU A 42 -7.45 -11.88 3.16
CA LEU A 42 -7.94 -11.11 4.32
C LEU A 42 -7.00 -9.96 4.67
N GLY A 43 -5.69 -10.14 4.59
CA GLY A 43 -4.71 -9.08 4.81
C GLY A 43 -4.90 -7.91 3.84
N TYR A 44 -5.10 -8.17 2.56
CA TYR A 44 -5.42 -7.14 1.58
C TYR A 44 -6.74 -6.42 1.88
N LEU A 45 -7.79 -7.15 2.26
CA LEU A 45 -9.09 -6.53 2.58
C LEU A 45 -9.01 -5.65 3.83
N VAL A 46 -8.29 -6.08 4.86
CA VAL A 46 -8.04 -5.26 6.05
C VAL A 46 -7.27 -4.00 5.69
N ALA A 47 -6.25 -4.09 4.85
CA ALA A 47 -5.51 -2.94 4.37
C ALA A 47 -6.38 -1.96 3.57
N ALA A 48 -7.27 -2.46 2.72
CA ALA A 48 -8.22 -1.64 1.98
C ALA A 48 -9.16 -0.86 2.93
N VAL A 49 -9.70 -1.52 3.93
CA VAL A 49 -10.52 -0.87 4.98
C VAL A 49 -9.72 0.19 5.71
N ALA A 50 -8.49 -0.12 6.14
CA ALA A 50 -7.62 0.82 6.84
C ALA A 50 -7.26 2.06 6.01
N MET A 51 -7.24 1.95 4.69
CA MET A 51 -6.99 3.08 3.79
C MET A 51 -8.17 4.06 3.70
N VAL A 52 -9.39 3.61 3.92
CA VAL A 52 -10.60 4.45 3.76
C VAL A 52 -11.23 4.88 5.07
N VAL A 53 -11.01 4.14 6.15
CA VAL A 53 -11.63 4.43 7.46
C VAL A 53 -11.18 5.79 7.99
N PRO A 54 -12.11 6.71 8.33
CA PRO A 54 -11.77 8.05 8.81
C PRO A 54 -11.44 8.11 10.31
N LEU A 55 -10.98 7.01 10.90
CA LEU A 55 -10.55 6.99 12.29
C LEU A 55 -9.22 7.75 12.45
N ALA A 56 -9.12 8.56 13.49
CA ALA A 56 -7.93 9.38 13.77
C ALA A 56 -6.64 8.53 13.80
N LEU A 57 -6.69 7.34 14.37
CA LEU A 57 -5.57 6.41 14.43
C LEU A 57 -5.17 5.92 13.02
N ALA A 58 -6.14 5.53 12.19
CA ALA A 58 -5.88 5.10 10.80
C ALA A 58 -5.31 6.24 9.96
N VAL A 59 -5.84 7.45 10.10
CA VAL A 59 -5.32 8.66 9.42
C VAL A 59 -3.89 8.96 9.84
N ARG A 60 -3.59 8.88 11.13
CA ARG A 60 -2.26 9.13 11.68
C ARG A 60 -1.21 8.15 11.16
N PHE A 61 -1.56 6.87 11.04
CA PHE A 61 -0.66 5.80 10.60
C PHE A 61 -0.81 5.44 9.12
N ARG A 62 -1.49 6.26 8.33
CA ARG A 62 -1.73 5.98 6.90
C ARG A 62 -0.44 5.82 6.09
N TRP A 63 0.60 6.57 6.42
CA TRP A 63 1.93 6.40 5.83
C TRP A 63 2.50 5.00 6.08
N PHE A 64 2.33 4.48 7.31
CA PHE A 64 2.75 3.13 7.67
C PHE A 64 1.93 2.07 6.93
N ILE A 65 0.62 2.28 6.79
CA ILE A 65 -0.27 1.39 6.03
C ILE A 65 0.16 1.34 4.57
N ARG A 66 0.50 2.46 3.95
CA ARG A 66 0.99 2.50 2.56
C ARG A 66 2.29 1.72 2.40
N LEU A 67 3.27 1.97 3.24
CA LEU A 67 4.56 1.26 3.20
C LEU A 67 4.39 -0.23 3.53
N GLY A 68 3.55 -0.56 4.50
CA GLY A 68 3.21 -1.93 4.85
C GLY A 68 2.53 -2.68 3.70
N LEU A 69 1.63 -2.02 2.97
CA LEU A 69 0.95 -2.60 1.82
C LEU A 69 1.91 -2.83 0.64
N ILE A 70 2.86 -1.91 0.41
CA ILE A 70 3.94 -2.11 -0.57
C ILE A 70 4.77 -3.35 -0.21
N GLY A 71 5.24 -3.45 1.02
CA GLY A 71 6.00 -4.60 1.50
C GLY A 71 5.21 -5.91 1.42
N TYR A 72 3.93 -5.85 1.74
CA TYR A 72 3.02 -7.00 1.67
C TYR A 72 2.83 -7.49 0.23
N ALA A 73 2.60 -6.60 -0.72
CA ALA A 73 2.48 -6.93 -2.14
C ALA A 73 3.80 -7.46 -2.71
N LEU A 74 4.94 -6.87 -2.34
CA LEU A 74 6.26 -7.39 -2.71
C LEU A 74 6.50 -8.80 -2.18
N ALA A 75 6.16 -9.06 -0.92
CA ALA A 75 6.28 -10.39 -0.33
C ALA A 75 5.39 -11.42 -1.05
N ALA A 76 4.18 -11.03 -1.43
CA ALA A 76 3.27 -11.88 -2.21
C ALA A 76 3.84 -12.21 -3.61
N ILE A 77 4.46 -11.23 -4.28
CA ILE A 77 5.09 -11.42 -5.59
C ILE A 77 6.31 -12.35 -5.47
N VAL A 78 7.19 -12.10 -4.50
CA VAL A 78 8.38 -12.93 -4.26
C VAL A 78 7.99 -14.35 -3.90
N GLY A 79 7.03 -14.53 -2.99
CA GLY A 79 6.52 -15.86 -2.62
C GLY A 79 5.96 -16.62 -3.82
N TRP A 80 5.17 -15.93 -4.65
CA TRP A 80 4.66 -16.53 -5.88
C TRP A 80 5.78 -16.89 -6.86
N TYR A 81 6.78 -16.04 -7.01
CA TYR A 81 7.91 -16.30 -7.91
C TYR A 81 8.69 -17.56 -7.50
N VAL A 82 8.87 -17.77 -6.21
CA VAL A 82 9.65 -18.90 -5.66
C VAL A 82 8.86 -20.20 -5.67
N ILE A 83 7.62 -20.19 -5.21
CA ILE A 83 6.83 -21.42 -4.97
C ILE A 83 5.40 -21.38 -5.52
N GLY A 84 5.01 -20.28 -6.15
CA GLY A 84 3.62 -20.08 -6.57
C GLY A 84 3.26 -20.80 -7.86
N PRO A 85 1.96 -21.08 -8.05
CA PRO A 85 1.45 -21.71 -9.27
C PRO A 85 1.52 -20.78 -10.47
N ARG A 86 1.65 -21.36 -11.67
CA ARG A 86 1.81 -20.65 -12.95
C ARG A 86 0.56 -20.80 -13.83
N TYR A 87 -0.55 -20.20 -13.40
CA TYR A 87 -1.78 -20.15 -14.17
C TYR A 87 -2.30 -18.71 -14.35
N ASP A 88 -3.23 -18.50 -15.26
CA ASP A 88 -3.63 -17.16 -15.72
C ASP A 88 -4.10 -16.23 -14.59
N VAL A 89 -4.91 -16.75 -13.66
CA VAL A 89 -5.39 -15.96 -12.51
C VAL A 89 -4.25 -15.52 -11.60
N ALA A 90 -3.20 -16.34 -11.43
CA ALA A 90 -2.03 -15.98 -10.66
C ALA A 90 -1.26 -14.84 -11.33
N TYR A 91 -1.08 -14.89 -12.64
CA TYR A 91 -0.46 -13.78 -13.38
C TYR A 91 -1.28 -12.51 -13.32
N LEU A 92 -2.62 -12.60 -13.40
CA LEU A 92 -3.52 -11.45 -13.24
C LEU A 92 -3.35 -10.82 -11.86
N ALA A 93 -3.34 -11.61 -10.79
CA ALA A 93 -3.13 -11.12 -9.43
C ALA A 93 -1.78 -10.40 -9.30
N LYS A 94 -0.72 -10.94 -9.91
CA LYS A 94 0.61 -10.30 -9.88
C LYS A 94 0.64 -9.00 -10.67
N ALA A 95 -0.03 -8.91 -11.81
CA ALA A 95 -0.17 -7.67 -12.56
C ALA A 95 -0.89 -6.59 -11.74
N ILE A 96 -1.95 -6.95 -11.03
CA ILE A 96 -2.69 -6.06 -10.11
C ILE A 96 -1.76 -5.58 -8.97
N GLU A 97 -1.02 -6.48 -8.36
CA GLU A 97 -0.08 -6.15 -7.27
C GLU A 97 1.05 -5.23 -7.72
N VAL A 98 1.60 -5.42 -8.92
CA VAL A 98 2.60 -4.51 -9.50
C VAL A 98 2.01 -3.12 -9.72
N ALA A 99 0.81 -3.03 -10.31
CA ALA A 99 0.12 -1.76 -10.50
C ALA A 99 -0.18 -1.07 -9.16
N LEU A 100 -0.58 -1.84 -8.16
CA LEU A 100 -0.82 -1.37 -6.79
C LEU A 100 0.45 -0.76 -6.18
N ILE A 101 1.59 -1.43 -6.29
CA ILE A 101 2.88 -0.93 -5.79
C ILE A 101 3.25 0.38 -6.47
N VAL A 102 3.11 0.49 -7.79
CA VAL A 102 3.42 1.72 -8.54
C VAL A 102 2.55 2.88 -8.04
N LEU A 103 1.24 2.67 -7.90
CA LEU A 103 0.33 3.70 -7.41
C LEU A 103 0.60 4.10 -5.95
N LEU A 104 0.93 3.14 -5.10
CA LEU A 104 1.32 3.40 -3.71
C LEU A 104 2.61 4.21 -3.62
N LEU A 105 3.60 3.92 -4.46
CA LEU A 105 4.84 4.71 -4.53
C LEU A 105 4.58 6.15 -4.97
N ILE A 106 3.66 6.36 -5.92
CA ILE A 106 3.23 7.70 -6.34
C ILE A 106 2.56 8.41 -5.16
N GLU A 107 1.66 7.75 -4.46
CA GLU A 107 0.95 8.34 -3.31
C GLU A 107 1.90 8.65 -2.15
N VAL A 108 2.84 7.76 -1.84
CA VAL A 108 3.88 8.00 -0.81
C VAL A 108 4.72 9.22 -1.15
N ARG A 109 5.15 9.39 -2.39
CA ARG A 109 5.91 10.58 -2.81
C ARG A 109 5.10 11.85 -2.69
N ALA A 110 3.82 11.81 -3.04
CA ALA A 110 2.95 12.97 -3.01
C ALA A 110 2.62 13.43 -1.59
N TYR A 111 2.35 12.52 -0.67
CA TYR A 111 1.86 12.83 0.68
C TYR A 111 2.89 12.65 1.78
N ASP A 112 3.79 11.68 1.66
CA ASP A 112 4.77 11.33 2.68
C ASP A 112 6.20 11.79 2.34
N GLY A 113 6.38 12.52 1.25
CA GLY A 113 7.69 13.00 0.79
C GLY A 113 8.43 13.89 1.79
N SER A 114 7.71 14.61 2.65
CA SER A 114 8.30 15.40 3.74
C SER A 114 8.89 14.51 4.84
N LEU A 115 8.26 13.37 5.13
CA LEU A 115 8.75 12.39 6.09
C LEU A 115 10.03 11.73 5.60
N ILE A 116 10.05 11.31 4.34
CA ILE A 116 11.22 10.70 3.69
C ILE A 116 12.40 11.66 3.71
N ARG A 117 12.17 12.96 3.44
CA ARG A 117 13.21 13.99 3.54
C ARG A 117 13.76 14.15 4.95
N ARG A 118 12.92 14.04 5.98
CA ARG A 118 13.37 14.10 7.38
C ARG A 118 14.24 12.91 7.77
N ILE A 119 13.91 11.73 7.30
CA ILE A 119 14.69 10.51 7.55
C ILE A 119 16.05 10.58 6.83
N ARG A 120 16.10 11.19 5.63
CA ARG A 120 17.34 11.34 4.84
C ARG A 120 18.28 12.46 5.31
N ARG A 121 17.81 13.43 6.09
CA ARG A 121 18.68 14.47 6.65
C ARG A 121 19.31 13.93 7.94
N PRO A 122 20.63 13.69 7.98
CA PRO A 122 21.31 13.48 9.25
C PRO A 122 21.03 14.70 10.13
N ALA A 123 20.82 14.48 11.41
CA ALA A 123 20.70 15.56 12.38
C ALA A 123 21.94 16.45 12.21
N SER A 124 21.76 17.62 11.62
CA SER A 124 22.78 18.67 11.67
C SER A 124 22.97 18.98 13.13
N GLY A 125 24.12 18.62 13.68
CA GLY A 125 24.47 18.97 15.05
C GLY A 125 24.31 20.47 15.28
N PRO A 126 24.14 20.90 16.53
CA PRO A 126 23.99 22.32 16.85
C PRO A 126 25.19 23.08 16.29
N ALA A 127 24.89 24.11 15.49
CA ALA A 127 25.91 25.03 15.05
C ALA A 127 26.64 25.54 16.31
N ARG A 128 27.92 25.17 16.45
CA ARG A 128 28.76 25.71 17.49
C ARG A 128 28.93 27.20 17.16
N ALA A 129 28.32 28.02 18.00
CA ALA A 129 28.58 29.45 18.01
C ALA A 129 30.02 29.72 18.45
#